data_e1938c0fe1b33801df1309a00dd361e1
#
_entry.id   e1938c0fe1b33801df1309a00dd361e1
#
_cell.length_a   1.000
_cell.length_b   1.000
_cell.length_c   1.000
_cell.angle_alpha   90.00
_cell.angle_beta   90.00
_cell.angle_gamma   90.00
#
_symmetry.space_group_name_H-M   'P 1'
#
loop_
_entity.id
_entity.type
_entity.pdbx_description
1 polymer ?
#
loop_
_entity_poly.entity_id
_entity_poly.type
_entity_poly.pdbx_seq_one_letter_code
_entity_poly.pdbx_strand_id
1 'polypeptide(L)'
;MQPLIKTTLRTKRVAQQQDSELKQCLSATDLTLLGIGAIIGTGIFVLTGHAAAHQAGPAVTLSFIFAGLACAFAALCYAELAATVGGCGSAYGYSYAAFGEIIAWIVGWDLILEYGMSVAAVANGWAGYFSNALSALGHPLPDMLTHAPAKGGMVNLPAALIILALMLMLIVGVKASARLNAGMVFIKVLTITVFIALASGNMDISHWSPFMPYGWFDTMPDGKTVGVLAGASVVFFAYIGFDAVSTAVEEARNPQRDVPRGIIYSLIFCTVIYIVVAALLTSLLPYHELGVDSPVAYAMQKIGFNWAAALISTGVIAGLTTVMLVLYYGLTRIIYAMSRDGLLPHSLHHLNKQTQSPVRVITITGVLMAVMAGFIPLDELAELVNIGTLAAFVLVCGGVMLLRHRAPQLPRPFVVPYGSLIPTLGLLSCAALMIFLPAIAWMRFGVWLILGLVVYFIYSIRHSKLNQE
;
A
#
# COMPACT_ATOMS: atom_id res chain seq x y z
N MET A 1 -2.06 -37.62 10.20
CA MET A 1 -1.23 -36.55 9.62
C MET A 1 -1.29 -36.47 8.09
N GLN A 2 -1.20 -37.55 7.35
CA GLN A 2 -1.30 -37.53 5.85
C GLN A 2 -2.60 -36.90 5.27
N PRO A 3 -3.82 -37.08 5.82
CA PRO A 3 -5.02 -36.43 5.26
C PRO A 3 -5.02 -34.90 5.46
N LEU A 4 -4.50 -34.40 6.55
CA LEU A 4 -4.41 -32.95 6.83
C LEU A 4 -3.49 -32.23 5.83
N ILE A 5 -2.33 -32.81 5.49
CA ILE A 5 -1.38 -32.22 4.53
C ILE A 5 -1.99 -32.20 3.11
N LYS A 6 -2.74 -33.24 2.71
CA LYS A 6 -3.45 -33.24 1.44
C LYS A 6 -4.55 -32.17 1.38
N THR A 7 -5.21 -31.85 2.48
CA THR A 7 -6.27 -30.85 2.56
C THR A 7 -5.71 -29.42 2.48
N THR A 8 -4.58 -29.16 3.13
CA THR A 8 -3.98 -27.80 3.20
C THR A 8 -3.26 -27.37 1.93
N LEU A 9 -2.83 -28.30 1.08
CA LEU A 9 -2.10 -28.00 -0.17
C LEU A 9 -2.97 -28.11 -1.44
N ARG A 10 -4.30 -28.13 -1.30
CA ARG A 10 -5.21 -28.13 -2.46
C ARG A 10 -5.09 -26.81 -3.22
N THR A 11 -4.87 -26.91 -4.53
CA THR A 11 -4.79 -25.76 -5.41
C THR A 11 -6.13 -25.53 -6.09
N LYS A 12 -6.52 -24.25 -6.19
CA LYS A 12 -7.68 -23.84 -6.98
C LYS A 12 -7.33 -23.90 -8.47
N ARG A 13 -8.23 -24.46 -9.30
CA ARG A 13 -8.02 -24.43 -10.75
C ARG A 13 -7.95 -22.98 -11.22
N VAL A 14 -7.01 -22.70 -12.12
CA VAL A 14 -6.91 -21.40 -12.79
C VAL A 14 -8.26 -21.16 -13.49
N ALA A 15 -9.00 -20.16 -13.04
CA ALA A 15 -10.29 -19.83 -13.63
C ALA A 15 -10.08 -19.42 -15.10
N GLN A 16 -10.59 -20.21 -16.02
CA GLN A 16 -10.77 -19.73 -17.38
C GLN A 16 -11.76 -18.56 -17.33
N GLN A 17 -11.41 -17.47 -17.97
CA GLN A 17 -11.96 -16.11 -17.92
C GLN A 17 -13.44 -15.97 -18.36
N GLN A 18 -14.31 -16.96 -18.15
CA GLN A 18 -15.59 -17.04 -18.83
C GLN A 18 -16.82 -16.45 -18.11
N ASP A 19 -16.72 -16.11 -16.81
CA ASP A 19 -17.92 -15.66 -16.05
C ASP A 19 -17.63 -14.48 -15.11
N SER A 20 -17.06 -13.36 -15.62
CA SER A 20 -17.10 -12.15 -14.80
C SER A 20 -18.43 -11.45 -14.98
N GLU A 21 -19.23 -11.34 -13.92
CA GLU A 21 -20.45 -10.53 -13.88
C GLU A 21 -20.15 -9.02 -13.95
N LEU A 22 -18.86 -8.64 -13.95
CA LEU A 22 -18.42 -7.25 -13.96
C LEU A 22 -18.24 -6.71 -15.39
N LYS A 23 -18.62 -5.46 -15.59
CA LYS A 23 -18.52 -4.78 -16.90
C LYS A 23 -17.06 -4.47 -17.22
N GLN A 24 -16.53 -5.08 -18.26
CA GLN A 24 -15.17 -4.82 -18.77
C GLN A 24 -15.10 -3.45 -19.47
N CYS A 25 -14.68 -2.41 -18.76
CA CYS A 25 -14.68 -1.04 -19.26
C CYS A 25 -13.33 -0.32 -19.15
N LEU A 26 -12.39 -0.83 -18.31
CA LEU A 26 -11.14 -0.17 -18.03
C LEU A 26 -10.08 -0.44 -19.12
N SER A 27 -9.49 0.63 -19.66
CA SER A 27 -8.36 0.60 -20.58
C SER A 27 -7.02 0.55 -19.81
N ALA A 28 -5.91 0.32 -20.54
CA ALA A 28 -4.56 0.42 -19.96
C ALA A 28 -4.30 1.77 -19.30
N THR A 29 -4.80 2.87 -19.88
CA THR A 29 -4.68 4.22 -19.31
C THR A 29 -5.47 4.34 -18.00
N ASP A 30 -6.70 3.83 -17.95
CA ASP A 30 -7.51 3.86 -16.73
C ASP A 30 -6.85 3.05 -15.61
N LEU A 31 -6.28 1.91 -15.94
CA LEU A 31 -5.53 1.07 -15.00
C LEU A 31 -4.23 1.74 -14.52
N THR A 32 -3.51 2.44 -15.41
CA THR A 32 -2.34 3.23 -15.04
C THR A 32 -2.72 4.37 -14.10
N LEU A 33 -3.80 5.10 -14.39
CA LEU A 33 -4.31 6.15 -13.51
C LEU A 33 -4.83 5.58 -12.17
N LEU A 34 -5.42 4.39 -12.19
CA LEU A 34 -5.81 3.70 -10.96
C LEU A 34 -4.56 3.40 -10.08
N GLY A 35 -3.50 2.87 -10.69
CA GLY A 35 -2.24 2.61 -10.01
C GLY A 35 -1.59 3.89 -9.46
N ILE A 36 -1.45 4.93 -10.27
CA ILE A 36 -0.91 6.23 -9.83
C ILE A 36 -1.77 6.79 -8.68
N GLY A 37 -3.09 6.67 -8.77
CA GLY A 37 -4.03 7.12 -7.74
C GLY A 37 -3.87 6.37 -6.41
N ALA A 38 -3.58 5.08 -6.46
CA ALA A 38 -3.34 4.25 -5.27
C ALA A 38 -1.94 4.45 -4.68
N ILE A 39 -0.90 4.56 -5.53
CA ILE A 39 0.50 4.66 -5.11
C ILE A 39 0.81 6.06 -4.52
N ILE A 40 0.40 7.17 -5.17
CA ILE A 40 0.70 8.52 -4.68
C ILE A 40 -0.14 8.81 -3.44
N GLY A 41 0.45 8.64 -2.28
CA GLY A 41 -0.19 8.74 -0.96
C GLY A 41 0.72 9.35 0.10
N THR A 42 0.49 8.99 1.35
CA THR A 42 1.24 9.45 2.53
C THR A 42 2.74 9.15 2.44
N GLY A 43 3.13 8.11 1.70
CA GLY A 43 4.52 7.73 1.51
C GLY A 43 5.38 8.88 0.99
N ILE A 44 4.97 9.53 -0.10
CA ILE A 44 5.72 10.64 -0.67
C ILE A 44 5.52 11.96 0.09
N PHE A 45 4.30 12.22 0.56
CA PHE A 45 3.97 13.51 1.17
C PHE A 45 4.36 13.62 2.63
N VAL A 46 4.54 12.51 3.36
CA VAL A 46 4.85 12.49 4.80
C VAL A 46 6.09 11.66 5.10
N LEU A 47 6.11 10.36 4.73
CA LEU A 47 7.21 9.47 5.12
C LEU A 47 8.54 9.83 4.47
N THR A 48 8.57 10.54 3.34
CA THR A 48 9.80 11.09 2.76
C THR A 48 10.53 11.98 3.74
N GLY A 49 9.82 12.90 4.39
CA GLY A 49 10.41 13.79 5.41
C GLY A 49 10.85 13.02 6.65
N HIS A 50 10.01 12.11 7.14
CA HIS A 50 10.35 11.26 8.29
C HIS A 50 11.58 10.39 8.03
N ALA A 51 11.67 9.73 6.86
CA ALA A 51 12.81 8.91 6.49
C ALA A 51 14.09 9.73 6.29
N ALA A 52 13.97 10.95 5.75
CA ALA A 52 15.10 11.87 5.66
C ALA A 52 15.57 12.29 7.05
N ALA A 53 14.66 12.69 7.95
CA ALA A 53 15.01 13.19 9.27
C ALA A 53 15.60 12.11 10.20
N HIS A 54 15.11 10.88 10.14
CA HIS A 54 15.38 9.86 11.16
C HIS A 54 16.18 8.66 10.68
N GLN A 55 16.32 8.44 9.34
CA GLN A 55 16.98 7.24 8.82
C GLN A 55 18.13 7.57 7.85
N ALA A 56 17.85 8.25 6.72
CA ALA A 56 18.78 8.28 5.59
C ALA A 56 19.44 9.64 5.33
N GLY A 57 18.95 10.71 5.94
CA GLY A 57 19.38 12.06 5.57
C GLY A 57 19.01 12.41 4.11
N PRO A 58 19.79 13.24 3.43
CA PRO A 58 19.58 13.56 2.01
C PRO A 58 19.62 12.35 1.10
N ALA A 59 20.32 11.28 1.51
CA ALA A 59 20.40 10.01 0.78
C ALA A 59 19.07 9.21 0.76
N VAL A 60 17.98 9.71 1.34
CA VAL A 60 16.62 9.16 1.17
C VAL A 60 16.25 9.02 -0.30
N THR A 61 16.83 9.83 -1.18
CA THR A 61 16.73 9.71 -2.63
C THR A 61 17.21 8.35 -3.14
N LEU A 62 18.33 7.84 -2.61
CA LEU A 62 18.82 6.49 -2.89
C LEU A 62 17.92 5.44 -2.28
N SER A 63 17.36 5.70 -1.10
CA SER A 63 16.37 4.81 -0.48
C SER A 63 15.15 4.56 -1.39
N PHE A 64 14.64 5.60 -2.06
CA PHE A 64 13.58 5.47 -3.06
C PHE A 64 14.00 4.65 -4.28
N ILE A 65 15.25 4.76 -4.74
CA ILE A 65 15.76 3.94 -5.84
C ILE A 65 15.78 2.46 -5.45
N PHE A 66 16.29 2.11 -4.27
CA PHE A 66 16.36 0.71 -3.82
C PHE A 66 14.97 0.13 -3.58
N ALA A 67 14.08 0.86 -2.90
CA ALA A 67 12.71 0.44 -2.71
C ALA A 67 11.96 0.29 -4.05
N GLY A 68 12.16 1.24 -4.98
CA GLY A 68 11.58 1.21 -6.31
C GLY A 68 12.07 0.02 -7.14
N LEU A 69 13.33 -0.37 -7.06
CA LEU A 69 13.88 -1.56 -7.72
C LEU A 69 13.26 -2.84 -7.17
N ALA A 70 13.15 -2.97 -5.84
CA ALA A 70 12.48 -4.13 -5.22
C ALA A 70 11.02 -4.22 -5.68
N CYS A 71 10.30 -3.10 -5.68
CA CYS A 71 8.93 -3.02 -6.20
C CYS A 71 8.85 -3.34 -7.69
N ALA A 72 9.81 -2.92 -8.52
CA ALA A 72 9.82 -3.20 -9.95
C ALA A 72 9.93 -4.70 -10.24
N PHE A 73 10.79 -5.42 -9.52
CA PHE A 73 10.90 -6.86 -9.65
C PHE A 73 9.62 -7.58 -9.21
N ALA A 74 9.03 -7.16 -8.07
CA ALA A 74 7.77 -7.72 -7.59
C ALA A 74 6.61 -7.39 -8.55
N ALA A 75 6.52 -6.17 -9.06
CA ALA A 75 5.48 -5.73 -9.99
C ALA A 75 5.46 -6.51 -11.30
N LEU A 76 6.64 -6.86 -11.83
CA LEU A 76 6.75 -7.74 -13.00
C LEU A 76 6.20 -9.14 -12.69
N CYS A 77 6.45 -9.68 -11.50
CA CYS A 77 5.90 -10.96 -11.05
C CYS A 77 4.37 -10.89 -10.89
N TYR A 78 3.86 -9.82 -10.29
CA TYR A 78 2.42 -9.54 -10.23
C TYR A 78 1.78 -9.48 -11.61
N ALA A 79 2.43 -8.78 -12.56
CA ALA A 79 1.97 -8.66 -13.93
C ALA A 79 1.83 -10.02 -14.63
N GLU A 80 2.81 -10.94 -14.44
CA GLU A 80 2.74 -12.30 -14.99
C GLU A 80 1.61 -13.12 -14.37
N LEU A 81 1.48 -13.07 -13.03
CA LEU A 81 0.42 -13.82 -12.35
C LEU A 81 -0.97 -13.26 -12.67
N ALA A 82 -1.12 -11.94 -12.74
CA ALA A 82 -2.37 -11.30 -13.14
C ALA A 82 -2.81 -11.71 -14.54
N ALA A 83 -1.87 -11.77 -15.49
CA ALA A 83 -2.14 -12.16 -16.87
C ALA A 83 -2.40 -13.67 -17.03
N THR A 84 -1.79 -14.50 -16.16
CA THR A 84 -1.84 -15.99 -16.26
C THR A 84 -2.99 -16.58 -15.45
N VAL A 85 -3.16 -16.16 -14.20
CA VAL A 85 -4.13 -16.73 -13.26
C VAL A 85 -5.48 -16.01 -13.35
N GLY A 86 -5.45 -14.68 -13.50
CA GLY A 86 -6.67 -13.85 -13.53
C GLY A 86 -7.39 -13.80 -12.18
N GLY A 87 -8.63 -13.26 -12.18
CA GLY A 87 -9.49 -13.17 -11.01
C GLY A 87 -9.21 -11.96 -10.11
N CYS A 88 -10.23 -11.52 -9.35
CA CYS A 88 -10.19 -10.31 -8.50
C CYS A 88 -9.48 -10.50 -7.15
N GLY A 89 -8.91 -11.67 -6.89
CA GLY A 89 -8.31 -12.02 -5.60
C GLY A 89 -6.90 -11.46 -5.37
N SER A 90 -6.27 -10.75 -6.35
CA SER A 90 -4.89 -10.28 -6.23
C SER A 90 -3.95 -11.39 -5.78
N ALA A 91 -2.96 -11.07 -4.91
CA ALA A 91 -1.99 -12.05 -4.37
C ALA A 91 -2.65 -13.25 -3.66
N TYR A 92 -3.82 -13.10 -3.03
CA TYR A 92 -4.59 -14.21 -2.47
C TYR A 92 -4.94 -15.27 -3.53
N GLY A 93 -5.52 -14.83 -4.65
CA GLY A 93 -5.90 -15.73 -5.74
C GLY A 93 -4.70 -16.40 -6.41
N TYR A 94 -3.61 -15.65 -6.59
CA TYR A 94 -2.36 -16.16 -7.17
C TYR A 94 -1.70 -17.20 -6.28
N SER A 95 -1.68 -16.95 -4.97
CA SER A 95 -1.15 -17.88 -3.99
C SER A 95 -1.98 -19.17 -3.91
N TYR A 96 -3.29 -19.07 -4.10
CA TYR A 96 -4.18 -20.23 -4.15
C TYR A 96 -3.86 -21.14 -5.34
N ALA A 97 -3.59 -20.55 -6.50
CA ALA A 97 -3.21 -21.30 -7.70
C ALA A 97 -1.79 -21.90 -7.61
N ALA A 98 -0.83 -21.17 -7.02
CA ALA A 98 0.57 -21.57 -7.01
C ALA A 98 0.92 -22.52 -5.85
N PHE A 99 0.48 -22.21 -4.62
CA PHE A 99 0.92 -22.88 -3.39
C PHE A 99 -0.17 -23.73 -2.73
N GLY A 100 -1.44 -23.40 -2.95
CA GLY A 100 -2.58 -24.04 -2.31
C GLY A 100 -3.16 -23.25 -1.14
N GLU A 101 -4.16 -23.85 -0.48
CA GLU A 101 -5.10 -23.17 0.41
C GLU A 101 -4.46 -22.49 1.62
N ILE A 102 -3.55 -23.16 2.33
CA ILE A 102 -2.96 -22.58 3.56
C ILE A 102 -2.11 -21.34 3.27
N ILE A 103 -1.34 -21.36 2.18
CA ILE A 103 -0.54 -20.18 1.79
C ILE A 103 -1.45 -19.08 1.26
N ALA A 104 -2.49 -19.43 0.51
CA ALA A 104 -3.50 -18.46 0.10
C ALA A 104 -4.19 -17.81 1.31
N TRP A 105 -4.52 -18.60 2.34
CA TRP A 105 -5.06 -18.07 3.59
C TRP A 105 -4.10 -17.09 4.25
N ILE A 106 -2.81 -17.45 4.40
CA ILE A 106 -1.78 -16.58 4.98
C ILE A 106 -1.70 -15.26 4.21
N VAL A 107 -1.63 -15.33 2.88
CA VAL A 107 -1.59 -14.12 2.03
C VAL A 107 -2.88 -13.31 2.14
N GLY A 108 -4.05 -13.94 2.12
CA GLY A 108 -5.33 -13.24 2.28
C GLY A 108 -5.46 -12.58 3.65
N TRP A 109 -5.01 -13.25 4.72
CA TRP A 109 -4.97 -12.72 6.07
C TRP A 109 -4.00 -11.54 6.21
N ASP A 110 -2.86 -11.62 5.53
CA ASP A 110 -1.88 -10.57 5.43
C ASP A 110 -2.41 -9.35 4.64
N LEU A 111 -3.07 -9.57 3.51
CA LEU A 111 -3.73 -8.49 2.75
C LEU A 111 -4.81 -7.75 3.57
N ILE A 112 -5.50 -8.42 4.50
CA ILE A 112 -6.44 -7.76 5.42
C ILE A 112 -5.67 -6.78 6.32
N LEU A 113 -4.52 -7.19 6.85
CA LEU A 113 -3.64 -6.32 7.62
C LEU A 113 -3.13 -5.16 6.76
N GLU A 114 -2.54 -5.47 5.61
CA GLU A 114 -1.93 -4.50 4.70
C GLU A 114 -2.91 -3.38 4.33
N TYR A 115 -4.08 -3.73 3.78
CA TYR A 115 -5.06 -2.73 3.34
C TYR A 115 -5.68 -1.99 4.53
N GLY A 116 -5.99 -2.68 5.63
CA GLY A 116 -6.57 -2.07 6.82
C GLY A 116 -5.62 -1.08 7.49
N MET A 117 -4.36 -1.48 7.71
CA MET A 117 -3.35 -0.61 8.30
C MET A 117 -2.95 0.52 7.36
N SER A 118 -2.91 0.28 6.04
CA SER A 118 -2.64 1.33 5.05
C SER A 118 -3.70 2.43 5.10
N VAL A 119 -4.99 2.10 5.20
CA VAL A 119 -6.05 3.10 5.37
C VAL A 119 -5.83 3.92 6.65
N ALA A 120 -5.51 3.27 7.76
CA ALA A 120 -5.23 3.94 9.03
C ALA A 120 -3.98 4.84 8.96
N ALA A 121 -2.91 4.36 8.33
CA ALA A 121 -1.67 5.13 8.13
C ALA A 121 -1.90 6.35 7.24
N VAL A 122 -2.64 6.18 6.13
CA VAL A 122 -2.98 7.28 5.23
C VAL A 122 -3.88 8.31 5.93
N ALA A 123 -4.79 7.87 6.81
CA ALA A 123 -5.63 8.76 7.61
C ALA A 123 -4.82 9.60 8.60
N ASN A 124 -3.76 9.05 9.19
CA ASN A 124 -2.83 9.83 10.03
C ASN A 124 -2.12 10.93 9.23
N GLY A 125 -1.60 10.61 8.03
CA GLY A 125 -1.00 11.61 7.15
C GLY A 125 -2.02 12.67 6.69
N TRP A 126 -3.25 12.26 6.38
CA TRP A 126 -4.35 13.17 6.06
C TRP A 126 -4.63 14.13 7.22
N ALA A 127 -4.68 13.62 8.45
CA ALA A 127 -4.93 14.40 9.66
C ALA A 127 -3.85 15.48 9.90
N GLY A 128 -2.58 15.17 9.64
CA GLY A 128 -1.47 16.14 9.74
C GLY A 128 -1.65 17.32 8.78
N TYR A 129 -1.93 17.04 7.49
CA TYR A 129 -2.21 18.10 6.51
C TYR A 129 -3.49 18.87 6.82
N PHE A 130 -4.53 18.20 7.28
CA PHE A 130 -5.79 18.83 7.70
C PHE A 130 -5.61 19.76 8.89
N SER A 131 -4.90 19.32 9.92
CA SER A 131 -4.59 20.12 11.11
C SER A 131 -3.73 21.34 10.77
N ASN A 132 -2.73 21.16 9.87
CA ASN A 132 -1.92 22.29 9.40
C ASN A 132 -2.76 23.31 8.60
N ALA A 133 -3.66 22.82 7.73
CA ALA A 133 -4.57 23.72 6.99
C ALA A 133 -5.51 24.51 7.91
N LEU A 134 -6.09 23.88 8.93
CA LEU A 134 -6.93 24.56 9.93
C LEU A 134 -6.14 25.60 10.74
N SER A 135 -4.91 25.26 11.13
CA SER A 135 -4.02 26.20 11.84
C SER A 135 -3.72 27.44 10.99
N ALA A 136 -3.47 27.24 9.68
CA ALA A 136 -3.26 28.35 8.75
C ALA A 136 -4.50 29.26 8.58
N LEU A 137 -5.71 28.71 8.79
CA LEU A 137 -6.97 29.46 8.80
C LEU A 137 -7.29 30.13 10.17
N GLY A 138 -6.40 30.02 11.15
CA GLY A 138 -6.58 30.59 12.49
C GLY A 138 -7.41 29.73 13.44
N HIS A 139 -7.67 28.47 13.11
CA HIS A 139 -8.43 27.52 13.93
C HIS A 139 -7.59 26.26 14.29
N PRO A 140 -6.48 26.42 15.07
CA PRO A 140 -5.66 25.28 15.43
C PRO A 140 -6.45 24.28 16.30
N LEU A 141 -6.32 23.00 15.99
CA LEU A 141 -6.86 21.94 16.83
C LEU A 141 -5.95 21.72 18.04
N PRO A 142 -6.49 21.33 19.21
CA PRO A 142 -5.68 20.95 20.37
C PRO A 142 -4.78 19.74 20.06
N ASP A 143 -3.51 19.79 20.45
CA ASP A 143 -2.53 18.70 20.21
C ASP A 143 -3.00 17.36 20.79
N MET A 144 -3.74 17.39 21.90
CA MET A 144 -4.34 16.20 22.51
C MET A 144 -5.28 15.44 21.57
N LEU A 145 -5.88 16.12 20.58
CA LEU A 145 -6.85 15.54 19.64
C LEU A 145 -6.26 15.30 18.24
N THR A 146 -5.00 15.64 18.02
CA THR A 146 -4.34 15.51 16.70
C THR A 146 -3.25 14.44 16.68
N HIS A 147 -2.87 13.92 17.84
CA HIS A 147 -1.79 12.94 17.97
C HIS A 147 -2.24 11.71 18.74
N ALA A 148 -1.69 10.55 18.36
CA ALA A 148 -1.86 9.31 19.10
C ALA A 148 -1.17 9.37 20.49
N PRO A 149 -1.56 8.53 21.46
CA PRO A 149 -0.98 8.53 22.81
C PRO A 149 0.54 8.37 22.82
N ALA A 150 1.10 7.55 21.94
CA ALA A 150 2.55 7.35 21.82
C ALA A 150 3.31 8.62 21.36
N LYS A 151 2.62 9.61 20.81
CA LYS A 151 3.17 10.92 20.39
C LYS A 151 2.75 12.07 21.33
N GLY A 152 2.25 11.75 22.52
CA GLY A 152 1.87 12.73 23.54
C GLY A 152 0.46 13.30 23.43
N GLY A 153 -0.36 12.81 22.50
CA GLY A 153 -1.79 13.13 22.40
C GLY A 153 -2.67 12.18 23.22
N MET A 154 -3.97 12.30 23.06
CA MET A 154 -4.95 11.31 23.56
C MET A 154 -5.49 10.45 22.43
N VAL A 155 -5.83 11.09 21.32
CA VAL A 155 -6.39 10.42 20.15
C VAL A 155 -6.22 11.29 18.91
N ASN A 156 -5.88 10.69 17.77
CA ASN A 156 -5.92 11.41 16.49
C ASN A 156 -7.35 11.39 15.96
N LEU A 157 -8.16 12.35 16.46
CA LEU A 157 -9.58 12.45 16.14
C LEU A 157 -9.85 12.72 14.65
N PRO A 158 -9.12 13.65 13.97
CA PRO A 158 -9.33 13.86 12.53
C PRO A 158 -9.10 12.57 11.70
N ALA A 159 -8.08 11.77 12.04
CA ALA A 159 -7.82 10.51 11.37
C ALA A 159 -8.96 9.48 11.57
N ALA A 160 -9.48 9.36 12.77
CA ALA A 160 -10.62 8.49 13.06
C ALA A 160 -11.88 8.95 12.33
N LEU A 161 -12.19 10.25 12.35
CA LEU A 161 -13.40 10.82 11.74
C LEU A 161 -13.42 10.70 10.23
N ILE A 162 -12.31 10.89 9.53
CA ILE A 162 -12.27 10.71 8.06
C ILE A 162 -12.55 9.27 7.68
N ILE A 163 -12.02 8.27 8.41
CA ILE A 163 -12.33 6.85 8.15
C ILE A 163 -13.81 6.56 8.37
N LEU A 164 -14.42 7.08 9.43
CA LEU A 164 -15.86 6.92 9.68
C LEU A 164 -16.70 7.61 8.60
N ALA A 165 -16.29 8.76 8.09
CA ALA A 165 -16.95 9.42 6.97
C ALA A 165 -16.88 8.56 5.69
N LEU A 166 -15.71 8.01 5.38
CA LEU A 166 -15.54 7.10 4.24
C LEU A 166 -16.34 5.80 4.41
N MET A 167 -16.41 5.26 5.63
CA MET A 167 -17.26 4.12 5.96
C MET A 167 -18.73 4.41 5.59
N LEU A 168 -19.26 5.55 5.99
CA LEU A 168 -20.64 5.95 5.66
C LEU A 168 -20.83 6.09 4.15
N MET A 169 -19.88 6.70 3.44
CA MET A 169 -19.91 6.84 1.98
C MET A 169 -19.97 5.46 1.29
N LEU A 170 -19.17 4.49 1.73
CA LEU A 170 -19.17 3.14 1.17
C LEU A 170 -20.45 2.36 1.50
N ILE A 171 -21.04 2.55 2.67
CA ILE A 171 -22.32 1.95 3.05
C ILE A 171 -23.44 2.44 2.12
N VAL A 172 -23.48 3.74 1.82
CA VAL A 172 -24.45 4.35 0.90
C VAL A 172 -24.22 3.86 -0.55
N GLY A 173 -23.10 3.23 -0.83
CA GLY A 173 -22.79 2.66 -2.15
C GLY A 173 -22.12 3.63 -3.12
N VAL A 174 -21.48 4.69 -2.60
CA VAL A 174 -20.64 5.57 -3.41
C VAL A 174 -19.43 4.79 -3.90
N LYS A 175 -19.43 4.48 -5.18
CA LYS A 175 -18.27 3.86 -5.85
C LYS A 175 -17.39 4.96 -6.42
N ALA A 176 -16.09 4.89 -6.14
CA ALA A 176 -15.14 5.75 -6.85
C ALA A 176 -15.21 5.41 -8.35
N SER A 177 -15.80 6.29 -9.15
CA SER A 177 -15.81 6.09 -10.60
C SER A 177 -14.40 6.30 -11.16
N ALA A 178 -14.07 5.63 -12.26
CA ALA A 178 -12.80 5.84 -12.97
C ALA A 178 -12.56 7.32 -13.30
N ARG A 179 -13.61 8.07 -13.62
CA ARG A 179 -13.54 9.52 -13.89
C ARG A 179 -13.19 10.34 -12.64
N LEU A 180 -13.79 10.01 -11.49
CA LEU A 180 -13.47 10.67 -10.22
C LEU A 180 -12.00 10.40 -9.86
N ASN A 181 -11.57 9.14 -9.96
CA ASN A 181 -10.19 8.77 -9.70
C ASN A 181 -9.22 9.53 -10.64
N ALA A 182 -9.50 9.57 -11.94
CA ALA A 182 -8.67 10.32 -12.90
C ALA A 182 -8.60 11.82 -12.55
N GLY A 183 -9.70 12.45 -12.15
CA GLY A 183 -9.72 13.84 -11.69
C GLY A 183 -8.86 14.05 -10.45
N MET A 184 -8.91 13.13 -9.49
CA MET A 184 -8.09 13.22 -8.28
C MET A 184 -6.61 12.95 -8.54
N VAL A 185 -6.28 12.04 -9.46
CA VAL A 185 -4.90 11.84 -9.92
C VAL A 185 -4.36 13.10 -10.58
N PHE A 186 -5.17 13.78 -11.41
CA PHE A 186 -4.79 15.06 -11.99
C PHE A 186 -4.46 16.11 -10.93
N ILE A 187 -5.29 16.24 -9.88
CA ILE A 187 -5.03 17.15 -8.76
C ILE A 187 -3.72 16.80 -8.06
N LYS A 188 -3.47 15.51 -7.77
CA LYS A 188 -2.22 15.05 -7.14
C LYS A 188 -0.99 15.40 -7.99
N VAL A 189 -1.04 15.08 -9.27
CA VAL A 189 0.07 15.35 -10.20
C VAL A 189 0.30 16.85 -10.35
N LEU A 190 -0.76 17.65 -10.44
CA LEU A 190 -0.67 19.11 -10.46
C LEU A 190 -0.01 19.65 -9.18
N THR A 191 -0.43 19.16 -8.01
CA THR A 191 0.15 19.52 -6.71
C THR A 191 1.64 19.24 -6.66
N ILE A 192 2.06 18.06 -7.11
CA ILE A 192 3.48 17.67 -7.17
C ILE A 192 4.23 18.52 -8.19
N THR A 193 3.64 18.81 -9.34
CA THR A 193 4.26 19.65 -10.38
C THR A 193 4.50 21.07 -9.87
N VAL A 194 3.54 21.65 -9.14
CA VAL A 194 3.72 22.97 -8.50
C VAL A 194 4.86 22.91 -7.48
N PHE A 195 4.91 21.88 -6.65
CA PHE A 195 6.02 21.69 -5.72
C PHE A 195 7.37 21.63 -6.45
N ILE A 196 7.49 20.75 -7.46
CA ILE A 196 8.74 20.58 -8.23
C ILE A 196 9.16 21.90 -8.88
N ALA A 197 8.24 22.62 -9.50
CA ALA A 197 8.53 23.88 -10.20
C ALA A 197 9.07 24.97 -9.25
N LEU A 198 8.46 25.12 -8.06
CA LEU A 198 8.90 26.08 -7.08
C LEU A 198 10.18 25.65 -6.35
N ALA A 199 10.26 24.36 -5.99
CA ALA A 199 11.42 23.82 -5.30
C ALA A 199 12.70 23.88 -6.14
N SER A 200 12.61 23.59 -7.45
CA SER A 200 13.78 23.60 -8.35
C SER A 200 14.43 24.98 -8.48
N GLY A 201 13.65 26.06 -8.30
CA GLY A 201 14.22 27.43 -8.30
C GLY A 201 14.82 27.88 -6.98
N ASN A 202 14.67 27.10 -5.90
CA ASN A 202 15.09 27.48 -4.53
C ASN A 202 15.99 26.40 -3.88
N MET A 203 16.62 25.55 -4.68
CA MET A 203 17.53 24.50 -4.19
C MET A 203 18.77 25.10 -3.53
N ASP A 204 19.11 24.58 -2.35
CA ASP A 204 20.39 24.81 -1.70
C ASP A 204 21.11 23.47 -1.52
N ILE A 205 22.14 23.24 -2.34
CA ILE A 205 22.93 21.99 -2.34
C ILE A 205 23.74 21.84 -1.05
N SER A 206 23.97 22.93 -0.29
CA SER A 206 24.67 22.86 1.00
C SER A 206 23.95 21.96 2.01
N HIS A 207 22.62 21.85 1.92
CA HIS A 207 21.82 20.94 2.76
C HIS A 207 22.11 19.45 2.52
N TRP A 208 22.78 19.09 1.41
CA TRP A 208 23.20 17.72 1.12
C TRP A 208 24.59 17.37 1.70
N SER A 209 25.16 18.21 2.51
CA SER A 209 26.46 17.93 3.16
C SER A 209 26.29 17.69 4.66
N PRO A 210 26.55 16.47 5.16
CA PRO A 210 26.93 15.25 4.44
C PRO A 210 25.73 14.59 3.72
N PHE A 211 25.93 14.07 2.49
CA PHE A 211 24.85 13.43 1.72
C PHE A 211 24.37 12.13 2.34
N MET A 212 25.26 11.31 2.87
CA MET A 212 25.01 10.03 3.54
C MET A 212 25.46 10.08 5.00
N PRO A 213 24.73 10.78 5.91
CA PRO A 213 25.19 10.97 7.29
C PRO A 213 25.35 9.67 8.07
N TYR A 214 24.60 8.63 7.69
CA TYR A 214 24.59 7.31 8.33
C TYR A 214 25.08 6.18 7.40
N GLY A 215 25.68 6.49 6.26
CA GLY A 215 26.17 5.51 5.29
C GLY A 215 25.06 4.63 4.70
N TRP A 216 25.43 3.41 4.31
CA TRP A 216 24.49 2.43 3.76
C TRP A 216 23.57 1.82 4.81
N PHE A 217 24.14 1.49 5.97
CA PHE A 217 23.41 1.10 7.17
C PHE A 217 24.29 1.33 8.39
N ASP A 218 23.66 1.65 9.50
CA ASP A 218 24.30 1.78 10.81
C ASP A 218 23.27 1.45 11.90
N THR A 219 23.74 1.23 13.13
CA THR A 219 22.90 1.01 14.28
C THR A 219 23.24 2.03 15.35
N MET A 220 22.28 2.89 15.67
CA MET A 220 22.42 3.90 16.70
C MET A 220 22.56 3.27 18.09
N PRO A 221 23.13 3.97 19.09
CA PRO A 221 23.27 3.47 20.45
C PRO A 221 21.95 3.05 21.13
N ASP A 222 20.82 3.59 20.66
CA ASP A 222 19.46 3.24 21.12
C ASP A 222 18.91 1.97 20.44
N GLY A 223 19.70 1.33 19.56
CA GLY A 223 19.33 0.12 18.84
C GLY A 223 18.53 0.35 17.55
N LYS A 224 18.28 1.61 17.14
CA LYS A 224 17.61 1.92 15.89
C LYS A 224 18.53 1.73 14.70
N THR A 225 18.04 1.07 13.65
CA THR A 225 18.73 0.98 12.36
C THR A 225 18.51 2.26 11.56
N VAL A 226 19.61 2.78 11.01
CA VAL A 226 19.64 4.00 10.17
C VAL A 226 20.46 3.73 8.91
N GLY A 227 20.50 4.69 8.00
CA GLY A 227 21.19 4.59 6.72
C GLY A 227 20.24 4.39 5.54
N VAL A 228 20.81 4.32 4.33
CA VAL A 228 20.06 4.24 3.07
C VAL A 228 19.12 3.03 3.03
N LEU A 229 19.56 1.86 3.50
CA LEU A 229 18.77 0.62 3.46
C LEU A 229 17.65 0.62 4.49
N ALA A 230 17.88 1.18 5.67
CA ALA A 230 16.82 1.39 6.66
C ALA A 230 15.78 2.40 6.14
N GLY A 231 16.25 3.51 5.54
CA GLY A 231 15.37 4.44 4.84
C GLY A 231 14.57 3.78 3.72
N ALA A 232 15.18 2.87 2.94
CA ALA A 232 14.49 2.14 1.88
C ALA A 232 13.34 1.26 2.42
N SER A 233 13.54 0.62 3.57
CA SER A 233 12.48 -0.18 4.23
C SER A 233 11.31 0.70 4.70
N VAL A 234 11.57 1.95 5.11
CA VAL A 234 10.51 2.90 5.51
C VAL A 234 9.79 3.47 4.29
N VAL A 235 10.54 3.99 3.29
CA VAL A 235 9.93 4.59 2.10
C VAL A 235 9.31 3.57 1.14
N PHE A 236 9.53 2.28 1.35
CA PHE A 236 8.84 1.21 0.62
C PHE A 236 7.31 1.38 0.70
N PHE A 237 6.78 1.86 1.82
CA PHE A 237 5.37 2.20 1.98
C PHE A 237 4.83 3.09 0.85
N ALA A 238 5.66 3.98 0.30
CA ALA A 238 5.26 4.89 -0.76
C ALA A 238 4.90 4.17 -2.08
N TYR A 239 5.37 2.95 -2.26
CA TYR A 239 5.11 2.16 -3.47
C TYR A 239 3.90 1.23 -3.34
N ILE A 240 3.36 1.04 -2.13
CA ILE A 240 2.18 0.20 -1.90
C ILE A 240 0.99 0.75 -2.66
N GLY A 241 0.25 -0.14 -3.32
CA GLY A 241 -0.92 0.21 -4.10
C GLY A 241 -0.82 -0.13 -5.60
N PHE A 242 0.37 -0.43 -6.15
CA PHE A 242 0.43 -0.90 -7.54
C PHE A 242 -0.24 -2.27 -7.71
N ASP A 243 -0.25 -3.08 -6.68
CA ASP A 243 -0.94 -4.37 -6.60
C ASP A 243 -2.46 -4.21 -6.67
N ALA A 244 -3.01 -3.07 -6.23
CA ALA A 244 -4.43 -2.77 -6.34
C ALA A 244 -4.91 -2.76 -7.81
N VAL A 245 -4.03 -2.47 -8.80
CA VAL A 245 -4.34 -2.61 -10.22
C VAL A 245 -4.69 -4.05 -10.56
N SER A 246 -4.05 -5.02 -9.90
CA SER A 246 -4.31 -6.45 -10.09
C SER A 246 -5.69 -6.89 -9.58
N THR A 247 -6.32 -6.14 -8.68
CA THR A 247 -7.69 -6.42 -8.23
C THR A 247 -8.76 -6.03 -9.27
N ALA A 248 -8.40 -5.17 -10.23
CA ALA A 248 -9.28 -4.67 -11.30
C ALA A 248 -9.19 -5.51 -12.60
N VAL A 249 -8.53 -6.68 -12.55
CA VAL A 249 -8.36 -7.57 -13.72
C VAL A 249 -9.69 -7.88 -14.41
N GLU A 250 -10.75 -8.16 -13.64
CA GLU A 250 -12.07 -8.52 -14.18
C GLU A 250 -12.80 -7.34 -14.84
N GLU A 251 -12.41 -6.11 -14.54
CA GLU A 251 -12.98 -4.88 -15.12
C GLU A 251 -12.15 -4.37 -16.34
N ALA A 252 -10.99 -4.96 -16.62
CA ALA A 252 -10.13 -4.59 -17.74
C ALA A 252 -10.67 -5.08 -19.08
N ARG A 253 -10.54 -4.25 -20.15
CA ARG A 253 -10.96 -4.63 -21.51
C ARG A 253 -10.13 -5.77 -22.07
N ASN A 254 -8.82 -5.69 -21.92
CA ASN A 254 -7.85 -6.72 -22.32
C ASN A 254 -6.95 -7.04 -21.13
N PRO A 255 -7.42 -7.83 -20.14
CA PRO A 255 -6.72 -8.03 -18.89
C PRO A 255 -5.27 -8.49 -19.06
N GLN A 256 -5.04 -9.41 -20.00
CA GLN A 256 -3.74 -10.01 -20.25
C GLN A 256 -2.67 -9.01 -20.75
N ARG A 257 -3.08 -7.89 -21.34
CA ARG A 257 -2.21 -6.84 -21.87
C ARG A 257 -2.26 -5.56 -21.06
N ASP A 258 -3.46 -5.14 -20.66
CA ASP A 258 -3.69 -3.82 -20.09
C ASP A 258 -3.33 -3.77 -18.61
N VAL A 259 -3.53 -4.87 -17.86
CA VAL A 259 -3.15 -4.96 -16.44
C VAL A 259 -1.63 -4.93 -16.24
N PRO A 260 -0.81 -5.73 -16.94
CA PRO A 260 0.64 -5.60 -16.86
C PRO A 260 1.15 -4.19 -17.17
N ARG A 261 0.58 -3.54 -18.19
CA ARG A 261 0.94 -2.16 -18.55
C ARG A 261 0.55 -1.17 -17.47
N GLY A 262 -0.64 -1.30 -16.91
CA GLY A 262 -1.12 -0.47 -15.81
C GLY A 262 -0.18 -0.51 -14.60
N ILE A 263 0.22 -1.72 -14.18
CA ILE A 263 1.15 -1.95 -13.07
C ILE A 263 2.52 -1.31 -13.36
N ILE A 264 3.11 -1.64 -14.52
CA ILE A 264 4.48 -1.20 -14.85
C ILE A 264 4.54 0.32 -15.05
N TYR A 265 3.61 0.91 -15.80
CA TYR A 265 3.63 2.34 -16.11
C TYR A 265 3.35 3.20 -14.87
N SER A 266 2.42 2.79 -14.01
CA SER A 266 2.16 3.50 -12.76
C SER A 266 3.38 3.48 -11.84
N LEU A 267 4.06 2.35 -11.73
CA LEU A 267 5.24 2.22 -10.88
C LEU A 267 6.42 3.05 -11.40
N ILE A 268 6.71 3.02 -12.70
CA ILE A 268 7.78 3.82 -13.31
C ILE A 268 7.51 5.30 -13.10
N PHE A 269 6.29 5.76 -13.38
CA PHE A 269 5.89 7.15 -13.21
C PHE A 269 6.07 7.61 -11.76
N CYS A 270 5.57 6.84 -10.80
CA CYS A 270 5.68 7.17 -9.39
C CYS A 270 7.14 7.15 -8.90
N THR A 271 7.95 6.18 -9.34
CA THR A 271 9.37 6.09 -8.96
C THR A 271 10.15 7.34 -9.39
N VAL A 272 9.97 7.79 -10.64
CA VAL A 272 10.64 9.00 -11.14
C VAL A 272 10.23 10.22 -10.31
N ILE A 273 8.94 10.39 -10.08
CA ILE A 273 8.42 11.50 -9.26
C ILE A 273 8.99 11.45 -7.84
N TYR A 274 9.02 10.28 -7.22
CA TYR A 274 9.49 10.12 -5.84
C TYR A 274 10.96 10.48 -5.67
N ILE A 275 11.80 10.07 -6.61
CA ILE A 275 13.23 10.43 -6.63
C ILE A 275 13.37 11.95 -6.73
N VAL A 276 12.63 12.59 -7.64
CA VAL A 276 12.70 14.05 -7.84
C VAL A 276 12.20 14.81 -6.61
N VAL A 277 11.04 14.41 -6.06
CA VAL A 277 10.46 15.08 -4.88
C VAL A 277 11.37 14.90 -3.67
N ALA A 278 11.92 13.71 -3.43
CA ALA A 278 12.82 13.45 -2.32
C ALA A 278 14.11 14.28 -2.42
N ALA A 279 14.70 14.37 -3.62
CA ALA A 279 15.88 15.18 -3.88
C ALA A 279 15.60 16.68 -3.61
N LEU A 280 14.52 17.19 -4.16
CA LEU A 280 14.13 18.59 -3.99
C LEU A 280 13.81 18.92 -2.52
N LEU A 281 13.01 18.06 -1.85
CA LEU A 281 12.63 18.30 -0.46
C LEU A 281 13.85 18.41 0.46
N THR A 282 14.83 17.53 0.30
CA THR A 282 16.06 17.54 1.10
C THR A 282 17.05 18.63 0.69
N SER A 283 16.87 19.27 -0.47
CA SER A 283 17.65 20.45 -0.88
C SER A 283 17.07 21.74 -0.36
N LEU A 284 15.77 21.82 -0.03
CA LEU A 284 15.13 23.03 0.45
C LEU A 284 15.45 23.34 1.92
N LEU A 285 15.54 22.32 2.75
CA LEU A 285 15.75 22.43 4.20
C LEU A 285 16.75 21.37 4.69
N PRO A 286 17.45 21.65 5.81
CA PRO A 286 18.21 20.64 6.51
C PRO A 286 17.32 19.42 6.85
N TYR A 287 17.79 18.21 6.55
CA TYR A 287 16.98 16.99 6.64
C TYR A 287 16.37 16.75 8.03
N HIS A 288 17.03 17.16 9.11
CA HIS A 288 16.53 17.00 10.48
C HIS A 288 15.28 17.88 10.79
N GLU A 289 15.02 18.94 10.01
CA GLU A 289 13.79 19.73 10.14
C GLU A 289 12.59 19.13 9.40
N LEU A 290 12.79 18.09 8.59
CA LEU A 290 11.76 17.47 7.77
C LEU A 290 10.91 16.44 8.53
N GLY A 291 11.24 16.11 9.78
CA GLY A 291 10.52 15.16 10.62
C GLY A 291 9.17 15.68 11.18
N VAL A 292 8.36 16.28 10.33
CA VAL A 292 7.06 16.89 10.67
C VAL A 292 5.91 16.17 9.94
N ASP A 293 4.66 16.40 10.39
CA ASP A 293 3.47 15.71 9.84
C ASP A 293 3.12 16.13 8.39
N SER A 294 3.62 17.29 7.94
CA SER A 294 3.36 17.80 6.58
C SER A 294 4.61 18.41 5.94
N PRO A 295 5.68 17.61 5.72
CA PRO A 295 7.02 18.12 5.35
C PRO A 295 7.03 18.91 4.05
N VAL A 296 6.25 18.52 3.04
CA VAL A 296 6.20 19.22 1.74
C VAL A 296 5.59 20.60 1.87
N ALA A 297 4.48 20.75 2.61
CA ALA A 297 3.85 22.03 2.86
C ALA A 297 4.72 22.90 3.79
N TYR A 298 5.32 22.30 4.81
CA TYR A 298 6.24 22.98 5.73
C TYR A 298 7.45 23.58 4.99
N ALA A 299 8.06 22.81 4.08
CA ALA A 299 9.17 23.30 3.28
C ALA A 299 8.77 24.54 2.43
N MET A 300 7.58 24.51 1.80
CA MET A 300 7.08 25.65 1.05
C MET A 300 6.85 26.89 1.94
N GLN A 301 6.32 26.72 3.15
CA GLN A 301 6.15 27.80 4.10
C GLN A 301 7.50 28.43 4.50
N LYS A 302 8.49 27.60 4.79
CA LYS A 302 9.85 28.03 5.20
C LYS A 302 10.56 28.86 4.14
N ILE A 303 10.38 28.52 2.86
CA ILE A 303 10.96 29.27 1.74
C ILE A 303 10.08 30.45 1.27
N GLY A 304 8.99 30.78 2.03
CA GLY A 304 8.17 31.96 1.83
C GLY A 304 6.98 31.80 0.86
N PHE A 305 6.71 30.59 0.33
CA PHE A 305 5.59 30.33 -0.59
C PHE A 305 4.33 29.83 0.18
N ASN A 306 3.76 30.65 1.05
CA ASN A 306 2.57 30.29 1.85
C ASN A 306 1.36 29.87 1.01
N TRP A 307 1.13 30.55 -0.14
CA TRP A 307 0.04 30.20 -1.05
C TRP A 307 0.23 28.79 -1.66
N ALA A 308 1.47 28.41 -1.98
CA ALA A 308 1.78 27.09 -2.51
C ALA A 308 1.64 26.01 -1.43
N ALA A 309 2.03 26.29 -0.19
CA ALA A 309 1.80 25.40 0.95
C ALA A 309 0.31 25.13 1.17
N ALA A 310 -0.56 26.14 1.07
CA ALA A 310 -2.01 25.98 1.18
C ALA A 310 -2.59 25.14 0.02
N LEU A 311 -2.16 25.41 -1.22
CA LEU A 311 -2.57 24.66 -2.42
C LEU A 311 -2.11 23.19 -2.30
N ILE A 312 -0.86 22.96 -1.90
CA ILE A 312 -0.31 21.61 -1.70
C ILE A 312 -1.09 20.88 -0.61
N SER A 313 -1.34 21.52 0.54
CA SER A 313 -2.11 20.90 1.61
C SER A 313 -3.50 20.48 1.15
N THR A 314 -4.21 21.34 0.42
CA THR A 314 -5.53 21.03 -0.14
C THR A 314 -5.49 19.88 -1.12
N GLY A 315 -4.51 19.88 -2.03
CA GLY A 315 -4.33 18.81 -3.02
C GLY A 315 -3.97 17.47 -2.38
N VAL A 316 -3.14 17.49 -1.34
CA VAL A 316 -2.77 16.30 -0.57
C VAL A 316 -3.98 15.75 0.19
N ILE A 317 -4.75 16.58 0.90
CA ILE A 317 -5.98 16.19 1.61
C ILE A 317 -6.94 15.48 0.65
N ALA A 318 -7.25 16.11 -0.50
CA ALA A 318 -8.10 15.50 -1.52
C ALA A 318 -7.53 14.18 -2.06
N GLY A 319 -6.23 14.18 -2.32
CA GLY A 319 -5.51 13.01 -2.82
C GLY A 319 -5.51 11.83 -1.85
N LEU A 320 -5.20 12.06 -0.58
CA LEU A 320 -5.18 11.01 0.45
C LEU A 320 -6.58 10.44 0.72
N THR A 321 -7.62 11.27 0.61
CA THR A 321 -9.02 10.81 0.73
C THR A 321 -9.33 9.74 -0.33
N THR A 322 -8.86 9.90 -1.56
CA THR A 322 -9.08 8.91 -2.63
C THR A 322 -8.24 7.65 -2.44
N VAL A 323 -7.01 7.75 -1.94
CA VAL A 323 -6.20 6.56 -1.58
C VAL A 323 -6.92 5.72 -0.55
N MET A 324 -7.37 6.34 0.56
CA MET A 324 -8.14 5.64 1.59
C MET A 324 -9.38 4.97 1.02
N LEU A 325 -10.13 5.66 0.15
CA LEU A 325 -11.34 5.10 -0.46
C LEU A 325 -11.03 3.86 -1.31
N VAL A 326 -9.97 3.91 -2.15
CA VAL A 326 -9.56 2.79 -3.01
C VAL A 326 -9.08 1.61 -2.18
N LEU A 327 -8.21 1.84 -1.19
CA LEU A 327 -7.70 0.79 -0.31
C LEU A 327 -8.82 0.18 0.53
N TYR A 328 -9.69 0.99 1.09
CA TYR A 328 -10.82 0.50 1.88
C TYR A 328 -11.77 -0.36 1.03
N TYR A 329 -12.08 0.09 -0.18
CA TYR A 329 -12.87 -0.71 -1.12
C TYR A 329 -12.17 -2.03 -1.47
N GLY A 330 -10.85 -2.00 -1.72
CA GLY A 330 -10.03 -3.19 -1.96
C GLY A 330 -10.09 -4.19 -0.80
N LEU A 331 -9.96 -3.71 0.45
CA LEU A 331 -10.11 -4.51 1.66
C LEU A 331 -11.44 -5.27 1.69
N THR A 332 -12.53 -4.57 1.39
CA THR A 332 -13.86 -5.21 1.38
C THR A 332 -13.99 -6.31 0.34
N ARG A 333 -13.33 -6.17 -0.82
CA ARG A 333 -13.30 -7.19 -1.88
C ARG A 333 -12.49 -8.42 -1.48
N ILE A 334 -11.35 -8.24 -0.81
CA ILE A 334 -10.52 -9.34 -0.31
C ILE A 334 -11.30 -10.17 0.70
N ILE A 335 -11.90 -9.53 1.70
CA ILE A 335 -12.72 -10.21 2.72
C ILE A 335 -13.93 -10.90 2.08
N TYR A 336 -14.57 -10.26 1.11
CA TYR A 336 -15.67 -10.85 0.34
C TYR A 336 -15.22 -12.11 -0.41
N ALA A 337 -14.08 -12.07 -1.10
CA ALA A 337 -13.54 -13.21 -1.84
C ALA A 337 -13.21 -14.39 -0.90
N MET A 338 -12.52 -14.12 0.21
CA MET A 338 -12.19 -15.14 1.21
C MET A 338 -13.45 -15.75 1.85
N SER A 339 -14.49 -14.94 2.12
CA SER A 339 -15.77 -15.42 2.65
C SER A 339 -16.53 -16.22 1.61
N ARG A 340 -16.49 -15.82 0.34
CA ARG A 340 -17.07 -16.58 -0.78
C ARG A 340 -16.43 -17.95 -0.95
N ASP A 341 -15.12 -18.06 -0.74
CA ASP A 341 -14.39 -19.32 -0.80
C ASP A 341 -14.57 -20.17 0.47
N GLY A 342 -15.35 -19.69 1.47
CA GLY A 342 -15.66 -20.39 2.71
C GLY A 342 -14.57 -20.27 3.78
N LEU A 343 -13.51 -19.52 3.54
CA LEU A 343 -12.40 -19.34 4.49
C LEU A 343 -12.75 -18.37 5.62
N LEU A 344 -13.67 -17.44 5.40
CA LEU A 344 -14.25 -16.55 6.41
C LEU A 344 -15.76 -16.80 6.55
N PRO A 345 -16.39 -16.36 7.68
CA PRO A 345 -17.80 -16.58 7.92
C PRO A 345 -18.70 -16.11 6.78
N HIS A 346 -19.67 -16.92 6.39
CA HIS A 346 -20.63 -16.65 5.32
C HIS A 346 -21.41 -15.34 5.51
N SER A 347 -21.57 -14.88 6.76
CA SER A 347 -22.24 -13.61 7.06
C SER A 347 -21.54 -12.40 6.48
N LEU A 348 -20.26 -12.50 6.13
CA LEU A 348 -19.43 -11.41 5.62
C LEU A 348 -19.57 -11.19 4.10
N HIS A 349 -19.99 -12.20 3.31
CA HIS A 349 -20.24 -12.00 1.88
C HIS A 349 -21.65 -11.54 1.54
N HIS A 350 -22.50 -11.27 2.56
CA HIS A 350 -23.86 -10.81 2.31
C HIS A 350 -23.88 -9.38 1.79
N LEU A 351 -24.38 -9.19 0.57
CA LEU A 351 -24.53 -7.87 -0.05
C LEU A 351 -25.89 -7.26 0.29
N ASN A 352 -25.91 -5.97 0.56
CA ASN A 352 -27.15 -5.22 0.69
C ASN A 352 -27.86 -5.18 -0.65
N LYS A 353 -29.18 -5.47 -0.68
CA LYS A 353 -29.97 -5.54 -1.92
C LYS A 353 -30.05 -4.22 -2.69
N GLN A 354 -29.99 -3.08 -2.00
CA GLN A 354 -30.12 -1.76 -2.61
C GLN A 354 -28.76 -1.20 -3.08
N THR A 355 -27.74 -1.27 -2.21
CA THR A 355 -26.44 -0.64 -2.48
C THR A 355 -25.42 -1.59 -3.12
N GLN A 356 -25.71 -2.91 -3.14
CA GLN A 356 -24.79 -3.95 -3.59
C GLN A 356 -23.43 -3.91 -2.86
N SER A 357 -23.45 -3.40 -1.61
CA SER A 357 -22.28 -3.25 -0.76
C SER A 357 -22.31 -4.26 0.39
N PRO A 358 -21.14 -4.81 0.81
CA PRO A 358 -21.03 -5.69 1.98
C PRO A 358 -21.01 -4.86 3.28
N VAL A 359 -22.17 -4.30 3.67
CA VAL A 359 -22.31 -3.34 4.77
C VAL A 359 -21.68 -3.84 6.07
N ARG A 360 -21.83 -5.13 6.41
CA ARG A 360 -21.24 -5.69 7.63
C ARG A 360 -19.71 -5.60 7.63
N VAL A 361 -19.10 -5.99 6.52
CA VAL A 361 -17.62 -5.89 6.36
C VAL A 361 -17.18 -4.45 6.47
N ILE A 362 -17.83 -3.54 5.73
CA ILE A 362 -17.52 -2.11 5.75
C ILE A 362 -17.60 -1.58 7.19
N THR A 363 -18.68 -1.87 7.92
CA THR A 363 -18.83 -1.34 9.28
C THR A 363 -17.78 -1.89 10.24
N ILE A 364 -17.54 -3.20 10.25
CA ILE A 364 -16.57 -3.84 11.15
C ILE A 364 -15.17 -3.30 10.87
N THR A 365 -14.73 -3.34 9.61
CA THR A 365 -13.39 -2.88 9.23
C THR A 365 -13.23 -1.38 9.43
N GLY A 366 -14.27 -0.57 9.14
CA GLY A 366 -14.23 0.87 9.33
C GLY A 366 -14.05 1.29 10.78
N VAL A 367 -14.79 0.67 11.71
CA VAL A 367 -14.63 0.93 13.14
C VAL A 367 -13.23 0.51 13.62
N LEU A 368 -12.76 -0.69 13.22
CA LEU A 368 -11.42 -1.16 13.59
C LEU A 368 -10.33 -0.21 13.08
N MET A 369 -10.39 0.17 11.80
CA MET A 369 -9.41 1.09 11.20
C MET A 369 -9.46 2.48 11.85
N ALA A 370 -10.65 3.00 12.19
CA ALA A 370 -10.80 4.29 12.88
C ALA A 370 -10.17 4.26 14.27
N VAL A 371 -10.36 3.18 15.02
CA VAL A 371 -9.69 2.98 16.32
C VAL A 371 -8.18 2.94 16.13
N MET A 372 -7.68 2.16 15.16
CA MET A 372 -6.25 2.06 14.91
C MET A 372 -5.63 3.40 14.49
N ALA A 373 -6.27 4.14 13.59
CA ALA A 373 -5.81 5.46 13.18
C ALA A 373 -5.82 6.50 14.33
N GLY A 374 -6.77 6.36 15.25
CA GLY A 374 -6.85 7.24 16.42
C GLY A 374 -5.77 7.01 17.46
N PHE A 375 -5.34 5.76 17.65
CA PHE A 375 -4.48 5.36 18.77
C PHE A 375 -3.06 4.92 18.39
N ILE A 376 -2.81 4.57 17.12
CA ILE A 376 -1.50 4.11 16.65
C ILE A 376 -0.91 5.17 15.71
N PRO A 377 0.34 5.61 15.93
CA PRO A 377 0.99 6.61 15.09
C PRO A 377 1.35 6.04 13.71
N LEU A 378 1.54 6.97 12.74
CA LEU A 378 1.81 6.66 11.33
C LEU A 378 2.98 5.72 11.13
N ASP A 379 4.10 5.98 11.79
CA ASP A 379 5.35 5.21 11.69
C ASP A 379 5.13 3.74 12.07
N GLU A 380 4.45 3.45 13.17
CA GLU A 380 4.16 2.08 13.60
C GLU A 380 3.19 1.35 12.65
N LEU A 381 2.19 2.06 12.12
CA LEU A 381 1.27 1.51 11.11
C LEU A 381 2.01 1.20 9.81
N ALA A 382 2.87 2.11 9.35
CA ALA A 382 3.64 1.95 8.12
C ALA A 382 4.64 0.78 8.21
N GLU A 383 5.32 0.60 9.36
CA GLU A 383 6.21 -0.53 9.59
C GLU A 383 5.48 -1.88 9.48
N LEU A 384 4.27 -1.96 10.06
CA LEU A 384 3.46 -3.17 10.04
C LEU A 384 2.91 -3.47 8.64
N VAL A 385 2.55 -2.44 7.88
CA VAL A 385 2.18 -2.59 6.46
C VAL A 385 3.37 -3.06 5.65
N ASN A 386 4.53 -2.44 5.83
CA ASN A 386 5.74 -2.77 5.04
C ASN A 386 6.15 -4.24 5.21
N ILE A 387 6.15 -4.77 6.44
CA ILE A 387 6.54 -6.16 6.66
C ILE A 387 5.55 -7.14 6.02
N GLY A 388 4.25 -6.86 6.10
CA GLY A 388 3.21 -7.67 5.47
C GLY A 388 3.32 -7.64 3.95
N THR A 389 3.35 -6.46 3.35
CA THR A 389 3.46 -6.29 1.89
C THR A 389 4.75 -6.92 1.34
N LEU A 390 5.90 -6.73 2.00
CA LEU A 390 7.16 -7.37 1.61
C LEU A 390 7.06 -8.90 1.67
N ALA A 391 6.41 -9.46 2.71
CA ALA A 391 6.19 -10.90 2.81
C ALA A 391 5.27 -11.41 1.70
N ALA A 392 4.19 -10.69 1.36
CA ALA A 392 3.35 -11.02 0.22
C ALA A 392 4.13 -10.98 -1.11
N PHE A 393 5.01 -9.99 -1.30
CA PHE A 393 5.83 -9.88 -2.52
C PHE A 393 6.86 -11.01 -2.63
N VAL A 394 7.47 -11.44 -1.53
CA VAL A 394 8.33 -12.62 -1.49
C VAL A 394 7.56 -13.85 -1.96
N LEU A 395 6.33 -14.04 -1.46
CA LEU A 395 5.47 -15.17 -1.87
C LEU A 395 5.03 -15.06 -3.33
N VAL A 396 4.70 -13.87 -3.81
CA VAL A 396 4.34 -13.66 -5.23
C VAL A 396 5.51 -13.96 -6.16
N CYS A 397 6.71 -13.48 -5.85
CA CYS A 397 7.92 -13.78 -6.61
C CYS A 397 8.23 -15.28 -6.61
N GLY A 398 8.15 -15.94 -5.45
CA GLY A 398 8.28 -17.39 -5.32
C GLY A 398 7.19 -18.15 -6.07
N GLY A 399 5.97 -17.61 -6.07
CA GLY A 399 4.80 -18.16 -6.78
C GLY A 399 4.97 -18.25 -8.28
N VAL A 400 5.58 -17.23 -8.91
CA VAL A 400 5.91 -17.25 -10.35
C VAL A 400 6.84 -18.42 -10.66
N MET A 401 7.93 -18.57 -9.88
CA MET A 401 8.90 -19.66 -10.10
C MET A 401 8.26 -21.04 -9.92
N LEU A 402 7.46 -21.19 -8.86
CA LEU A 402 6.77 -22.45 -8.57
C LEU A 402 5.72 -22.80 -9.61
N LEU A 403 4.92 -21.82 -10.06
CA LEU A 403 3.87 -22.03 -11.06
C LEU A 403 4.47 -22.37 -12.43
N ARG A 404 5.62 -21.77 -12.79
CA ARG A 404 6.35 -22.13 -14.01
C ARG A 404 6.83 -23.57 -13.99
N HIS A 405 7.25 -24.07 -12.82
CA HIS A 405 7.71 -25.45 -12.65
C HIS A 405 6.54 -26.44 -12.59
N ARG A 406 5.49 -26.15 -11.84
CA ARG A 406 4.35 -27.08 -11.63
C ARG A 406 3.38 -27.15 -12.82
N ALA A 407 3.20 -26.04 -13.51
CA ALA A 407 2.23 -25.94 -14.61
C ALA A 407 2.85 -25.25 -15.85
N PRO A 408 3.86 -25.88 -16.51
CA PRO A 408 4.57 -25.31 -17.64
C PRO A 408 3.65 -25.08 -18.86
N GLN A 409 2.55 -25.83 -18.99
CA GLN A 409 1.60 -25.70 -20.09
C GLN A 409 0.60 -24.57 -19.96
N LEU A 410 0.54 -23.85 -18.82
CA LEU A 410 -0.37 -22.72 -18.70
C LEU A 410 0.01 -21.62 -19.69
N PRO A 411 -0.94 -21.06 -20.45
CA PRO A 411 -0.67 -19.94 -21.33
C PRO A 411 -0.26 -18.71 -20.50
N ARG A 412 0.87 -18.10 -20.89
CA ARG A 412 1.42 -16.90 -20.22
C ARG A 412 1.47 -15.76 -21.22
N PRO A 413 0.40 -14.96 -21.33
CA PRO A 413 0.36 -13.83 -22.26
C PRO A 413 1.40 -12.75 -21.96
N PHE A 414 1.77 -12.61 -20.70
CA PHE A 414 2.89 -11.80 -20.24
C PHE A 414 3.87 -12.70 -19.47
N VAL A 415 5.14 -12.63 -19.83
CA VAL A 415 6.22 -13.40 -19.20
C VAL A 415 7.28 -12.43 -18.69
N VAL A 416 7.66 -12.56 -17.41
CA VAL A 416 8.76 -11.78 -16.84
C VAL A 416 10.05 -12.09 -17.59
N PRO A 417 10.78 -11.07 -18.10
CA PRO A 417 12.01 -11.26 -18.84
C PRO A 417 13.11 -11.92 -17.99
N TYR A 418 14.15 -12.41 -18.66
CA TYR A 418 15.31 -13.07 -18.05
C TYR A 418 14.97 -14.30 -17.17
N GLY A 419 13.90 -15.02 -17.48
CA GLY A 419 13.53 -16.28 -16.83
C GLY A 419 13.31 -16.14 -15.32
N SER A 420 14.02 -16.93 -14.51
CA SER A 420 13.89 -16.90 -13.05
C SER A 420 14.75 -15.81 -12.37
N LEU A 421 15.59 -15.09 -13.12
CA LEU A 421 16.50 -14.09 -12.52
C LEU A 421 15.71 -12.96 -11.82
N ILE A 422 14.75 -12.34 -12.52
CA ILE A 422 13.96 -11.25 -11.96
C ILE A 422 13.10 -11.70 -10.78
N PRO A 423 12.35 -12.81 -10.82
CA PRO A 423 11.66 -13.32 -9.65
C PRO A 423 12.59 -13.59 -8.45
N THR A 424 13.80 -14.12 -8.70
CA THR A 424 14.79 -14.33 -7.63
C THR A 424 15.29 -13.01 -7.06
N LEU A 425 15.60 -12.01 -7.89
CA LEU A 425 15.99 -10.68 -7.45
C LEU A 425 14.87 -10.00 -6.65
N GLY A 426 13.62 -10.15 -7.07
CA GLY A 426 12.44 -9.65 -6.34
C GLY A 426 12.32 -10.30 -4.96
N LEU A 427 12.43 -11.62 -4.88
CA LEU A 427 12.41 -12.35 -3.62
C LEU A 427 13.53 -11.89 -2.69
N LEU A 428 14.77 -11.82 -3.19
CA LEU A 428 15.94 -11.45 -2.39
C LEU A 428 15.90 -9.98 -1.94
N SER A 429 15.52 -9.05 -2.82
CA SER A 429 15.44 -7.62 -2.49
C SER A 429 14.32 -7.33 -1.49
N CYS A 430 13.14 -7.94 -1.64
CA CYS A 430 12.05 -7.81 -0.66
C CYS A 430 12.44 -8.42 0.70
N ALA A 431 13.04 -9.62 0.71
CA ALA A 431 13.55 -10.23 1.94
C ALA A 431 14.65 -9.38 2.60
N ALA A 432 15.54 -8.78 1.81
CA ALA A 432 16.57 -7.88 2.33
C ALA A 432 15.97 -6.65 2.99
N LEU A 433 14.98 -6.00 2.38
CA LEU A 433 14.28 -4.86 2.99
C LEU A 433 13.59 -5.25 4.30
N MET A 434 13.03 -6.45 4.41
CA MET A 434 12.42 -6.94 5.65
C MET A 434 13.44 -6.99 6.80
N ILE A 435 14.71 -7.34 6.55
CA ILE A 435 15.76 -7.45 7.57
C ILE A 435 16.02 -6.09 8.26
N PHE A 436 15.86 -4.98 7.52
CA PHE A 436 16.10 -3.63 8.05
C PHE A 436 14.88 -3.05 8.79
N LEU A 437 13.76 -3.76 8.84
CA LEU A 437 12.61 -3.36 9.66
C LEU A 437 12.88 -3.64 11.14
N PRO A 438 12.33 -2.81 12.05
CA PRO A 438 12.51 -2.98 13.49
C PRO A 438 12.02 -4.35 13.99
N ALA A 439 12.69 -4.92 14.99
CA ALA A 439 12.32 -6.21 15.58
C ALA A 439 10.87 -6.22 16.12
N ILE A 440 10.37 -5.08 16.57
CA ILE A 440 8.99 -4.92 17.04
C ILE A 440 7.97 -5.17 15.91
N ALA A 441 8.29 -4.75 14.66
CA ALA A 441 7.43 -5.02 13.51
C ALA A 441 7.34 -6.53 13.21
N TRP A 442 8.47 -7.24 13.29
CA TRP A 442 8.50 -8.70 13.17
C TRP A 442 7.68 -9.41 14.23
N MET A 443 7.78 -8.96 15.49
CA MET A 443 6.98 -9.52 16.59
C MET A 443 5.48 -9.30 16.36
N ARG A 444 5.06 -8.07 16.01
CA ARG A 444 3.67 -7.73 15.72
C ARG A 444 3.12 -8.55 14.55
N PHE A 445 3.90 -8.68 13.49
CA PHE A 445 3.54 -9.47 12.30
C PHE A 445 3.45 -10.96 12.64
N GLY A 446 4.39 -11.50 13.43
CA GLY A 446 4.35 -12.87 13.92
C GLY A 446 3.09 -13.18 14.75
N VAL A 447 2.71 -12.28 15.65
CA VAL A 447 1.45 -12.39 16.42
C VAL A 447 0.24 -12.40 15.49
N TRP A 448 0.21 -11.51 14.49
CA TRP A 448 -0.87 -11.46 13.49
C TRP A 448 -0.99 -12.77 12.72
N LEU A 449 0.13 -13.32 12.23
CA LEU A 449 0.13 -14.60 11.50
C LEU A 449 -0.32 -15.77 12.39
N ILE A 450 0.11 -15.82 13.65
CA ILE A 450 -0.34 -16.85 14.60
C ILE A 450 -1.85 -16.77 14.81
N LEU A 451 -2.40 -15.57 15.00
CA LEU A 451 -3.85 -15.37 15.10
C LEU A 451 -4.57 -15.87 13.84
N GLY A 452 -4.02 -15.55 12.65
CA GLY A 452 -4.57 -16.03 11.38
C GLY A 452 -4.55 -17.56 11.28
N LEU A 453 -3.45 -18.20 11.67
CA LEU A 453 -3.35 -19.66 11.67
C LEU A 453 -4.33 -20.31 12.65
N VAL A 454 -4.53 -19.72 13.82
CA VAL A 454 -5.54 -20.18 14.79
C VAL A 454 -6.95 -20.13 14.17
N VAL A 455 -7.31 -19.01 13.51
CA VAL A 455 -8.58 -18.89 12.80
C VAL A 455 -8.69 -19.93 11.68
N TYR A 456 -7.62 -20.15 10.92
CA TYR A 456 -7.59 -21.15 9.85
C TYR A 456 -7.90 -22.56 10.36
N PHE A 457 -7.19 -23.02 11.38
CA PHE A 457 -7.36 -24.38 11.89
C PHE A 457 -8.67 -24.59 12.65
N ILE A 458 -9.22 -23.55 13.30
CA ILE A 458 -10.50 -23.66 14.03
C ILE A 458 -11.68 -23.60 13.08
N TYR A 459 -11.67 -22.66 12.11
CA TYR A 459 -12.81 -22.34 11.25
C TYR A 459 -12.59 -22.72 9.79
N SER A 460 -11.60 -22.13 9.13
CA SER A 460 -11.47 -22.09 7.67
C SER A 460 -11.29 -23.47 7.06
N ILE A 461 -10.45 -24.31 7.64
CA ILE A 461 -10.18 -25.67 7.14
C ILE A 461 -11.45 -26.55 7.10
N ARG A 462 -12.45 -26.28 7.96
CA ARG A 462 -13.68 -27.04 8.04
C ARG A 462 -14.75 -26.52 7.07
N HIS A 463 -14.71 -25.25 6.72
CA HIS A 463 -15.74 -24.57 5.91
C HIS A 463 -15.29 -24.26 4.49
N SER A 464 -14.03 -24.56 4.15
CA SER A 464 -13.49 -24.38 2.80
C SER A 464 -14.32 -25.09 1.75
N LYS A 465 -14.68 -24.40 0.66
CA LYS A 465 -15.42 -24.99 -0.46
C LYS A 465 -14.68 -26.13 -1.15
N LEU A 466 -13.33 -26.10 -1.15
CA LEU A 466 -12.54 -27.21 -1.69
C LEU A 466 -12.68 -28.53 -0.91
N ASN A 467 -13.30 -28.49 0.29
CA ASN A 467 -13.66 -29.72 1.01
C ASN A 467 -14.98 -30.32 0.52
N GLN A 468 -15.77 -29.55 -0.24
CA GLN A 468 -17.10 -29.97 -0.72
C GLN A 468 -17.05 -30.47 -2.18
N GLU A 469 -15.96 -30.20 -2.89
CA GLU A 469 -15.60 -30.75 -4.19
C GLU A 469 -14.68 -31.99 -4.07
#